data_c9da024e3cd75b196a00c27e025cfee8
#
_entry.id   c9da024e3cd75b196a00c27e025cfee8
#
_cell.length_a   1.000
_cell.length_b   1.000
_cell.length_c   1.000
_cell.angle_alpha   90.00
_cell.angle_beta   90.00
_cell.angle_gamma   90.00
#
_symmetry.space_group_name_H-M   'P 1'
#
loop_
_entity.id
_entity.type
_entity.pdbx_description
1 polymer ?
#
loop_
_entity_poly.entity_id
_entity_poly.type
_entity_poly.pdbx_seq_one_letter_code
_entity_poly.pdbx_strand_id
1 'polypeptide(L)'
;MENRIIECVPNFSEGVDKNVIEKIAEKIRSVESVKLLDIDPGIATNRTVMTFVGEPERVVEAAFQAVKSAAELIDMRHHKGAHPRLGATDVLPLIPISGVTLEECALMAQRLAERIADELNIPTYCYEAAALKPERKNLAVVREGEYEALPKKLSDPTTAPDFGCRPYDVDIARTGATIVGARDFLIAVNFNLNTTSTRRANAVAFDVREKGRPLREGNPITGKIVKDSNGQPVMKPGTLKACKAIGWFIDEYGIAQVSMNLTDISVTPLHIAFEEVCRAAAERGLRVTGTEIVGLIPKKALLEAGKYFLKKQHRSLGLSDKEIIRIAIKSLGLDDLKEFKPEEKIIEEIIADHSGRNLIDMTCRGFAEETASESPAPGGGSISAYMGALGAALATMVANLSAHKPGWDDQWETFSQVAEKGHLIMEELLNLVDEDTVAFNKIMEVFSMPKSTPEEKENRSKKLQEATLYATQVPLKTIKTSFKAFELLRMMAETGNPNSVSDAGVGALAARSAVIGAYLNVKINAAGLSDRPIAQSLVDEATSLKNKAEKLEKEILEIVENKIDNPSK
;
A
#
# COMPACT_ATOMS: atom_id res chain seq x y z
N MET A 1 -10.48 -8.92 3.19
CA MET A 1 -10.48 -8.10 1.95
C MET A 1 -9.30 -7.17 2.05
N GLU A 2 -8.43 -7.09 1.06
CA GLU A 2 -7.39 -6.07 1.07
C GLU A 2 -8.04 -4.70 1.28
N ASN A 3 -7.56 -3.95 2.26
CA ASN A 3 -8.03 -2.59 2.49
C ASN A 3 -7.77 -1.78 1.22
N ARG A 4 -8.84 -1.33 0.57
CA ARG A 4 -8.75 -0.50 -0.63
C ARG A 4 -8.44 0.92 -0.21
N ILE A 5 -7.22 1.38 -0.50
CA ILE A 5 -6.71 2.68 -0.07
C ILE A 5 -6.16 3.42 -1.27
N ILE A 6 -6.57 4.68 -1.41
CA ILE A 6 -5.94 5.63 -2.31
C ILE A 6 -5.48 6.87 -1.54
N GLU A 7 -4.51 7.55 -2.09
CA GLU A 7 -4.03 8.86 -1.64
C GLU A 7 -4.49 9.94 -2.62
N CYS A 8 -4.75 11.14 -2.10
CA CYS A 8 -4.92 12.33 -2.91
C CYS A 8 -3.95 13.42 -2.42
N VAL A 9 -3.28 14.09 -3.37
CA VAL A 9 -2.24 15.11 -3.08
C VAL A 9 -2.56 16.40 -3.83
N PRO A 10 -3.68 17.08 -3.51
CA PRO A 10 -4.05 18.35 -4.16
C PRO A 10 -3.06 19.46 -3.84
N ASN A 11 -2.95 20.36 -4.80
CA ASN A 11 -2.17 21.57 -4.69
C ASN A 11 -3.10 22.79 -4.82
N PHE A 12 -3.14 23.60 -3.79
CA PHE A 12 -3.98 24.80 -3.73
C PHE A 12 -3.12 26.06 -3.88
N SER A 13 -3.63 27.05 -4.61
CA SER A 13 -2.95 28.32 -4.87
C SER A 13 -3.13 29.29 -3.69
N GLU A 14 -2.73 28.87 -2.51
CA GLU A 14 -2.68 29.64 -1.28
C GLU A 14 -1.60 29.03 -0.37
N GLY A 15 -0.63 29.82 0.03
CA GLY A 15 0.48 29.38 0.89
C GLY A 15 0.78 30.36 2.03
N VAL A 16 -0.01 31.43 2.16
CA VAL A 16 0.24 32.54 3.09
C VAL A 16 -0.87 32.67 4.14
N ASP A 17 -2.14 32.65 3.72
CA ASP A 17 -3.26 32.77 4.64
C ASP A 17 -3.60 31.43 5.29
N LYS A 18 -3.12 31.26 6.53
CA LYS A 18 -3.36 30.05 7.33
C LYS A 18 -4.85 29.77 7.58
N ASN A 19 -5.71 30.79 7.62
CA ASN A 19 -7.14 30.59 7.83
C ASN A 19 -7.80 29.97 6.59
N VAL A 20 -7.38 30.36 5.40
CA VAL A 20 -7.85 29.76 4.14
C VAL A 20 -7.38 28.30 4.07
N ILE A 21 -6.09 28.06 4.34
CA ILE A 21 -5.50 26.72 4.35
C ILE A 21 -6.26 25.82 5.32
N GLU A 22 -6.50 26.26 6.56
CA GLU A 22 -7.17 25.46 7.58
C GLU A 22 -8.65 25.18 7.21
N LYS A 23 -9.37 26.13 6.64
CA LYS A 23 -10.75 25.89 6.18
C LYS A 23 -10.85 24.83 5.09
N ILE A 24 -9.87 24.79 4.17
CA ILE A 24 -9.79 23.71 3.17
C ILE A 24 -9.49 22.37 3.86
N ALA A 25 -8.54 22.35 4.80
CA ALA A 25 -8.18 21.18 5.58
C ALA A 25 -9.35 20.62 6.40
N GLU A 26 -10.16 21.49 7.02
CA GLU A 26 -11.37 21.10 7.75
C GLU A 26 -12.40 20.39 6.87
N LYS A 27 -12.53 20.81 5.59
CA LYS A 27 -13.42 20.12 4.64
C LYS A 27 -12.94 18.71 4.32
N ILE A 28 -11.64 18.50 4.20
CA ILE A 28 -11.06 17.15 4.03
C ILE A 28 -11.34 16.31 5.28
N ARG A 29 -11.04 16.82 6.47
CA ARG A 29 -11.25 16.11 7.75
C ARG A 29 -12.72 15.82 8.06
N SER A 30 -13.66 16.57 7.49
CA SER A 30 -15.09 16.37 7.71
C SER A 30 -15.67 15.14 7.01
N VAL A 31 -14.93 14.54 6.09
CA VAL A 31 -15.35 13.32 5.41
C VAL A 31 -14.91 12.11 6.23
N GLU A 32 -15.89 11.31 6.65
CA GLU A 32 -15.64 10.10 7.42
C GLU A 32 -14.73 9.11 6.67
N SER A 33 -13.87 8.39 7.38
CA SER A 33 -12.91 7.42 6.83
C SER A 33 -11.83 8.04 5.92
N VAL A 34 -11.62 9.37 5.99
CA VAL A 34 -10.50 10.06 5.36
C VAL A 34 -9.57 10.62 6.42
N LYS A 35 -8.28 10.37 6.26
CA LYS A 35 -7.24 10.88 7.17
C LYS A 35 -6.36 11.88 6.43
N LEU A 36 -6.37 13.13 6.90
CA LEU A 36 -5.43 14.17 6.44
C LEU A 36 -4.08 13.91 7.12
N LEU A 37 -3.05 13.62 6.33
CA LEU A 37 -1.72 13.21 6.80
C LEU A 37 -0.75 14.37 6.88
N ASP A 38 -0.81 15.32 5.93
CA ASP A 38 0.14 16.41 5.85
C ASP A 38 -0.48 17.67 5.25
N ILE A 39 0.03 18.82 5.69
CA ILE A 39 -0.25 20.17 5.13
C ILE A 39 1.08 20.88 5.00
N ASP A 40 1.54 21.09 3.78
CA ASP A 40 2.82 21.72 3.46
C ASP A 40 2.61 23.08 2.75
N PRO A 41 2.55 24.20 3.51
CA PRO A 41 2.40 25.53 2.95
C PRO A 41 3.75 26.14 2.52
N GLY A 42 3.85 26.54 1.26
CA GLY A 42 5.01 27.22 0.70
C GLY A 42 4.78 28.71 0.51
N ILE A 43 5.31 29.56 1.37
CA ILE A 43 5.13 31.03 1.32
C ILE A 43 5.67 31.62 0.00
N ALA A 44 6.89 31.24 -0.39
CA ALA A 44 7.52 31.77 -1.62
C ALA A 44 6.80 31.35 -2.89
N THR A 45 6.24 30.16 -2.91
CA THR A 45 5.46 29.61 -4.03
C THR A 45 4.01 30.06 -4.00
N ASN A 46 3.54 30.57 -2.87
CA ASN A 46 2.14 30.86 -2.55
C ASN A 46 1.23 29.69 -2.92
N ARG A 47 1.57 28.51 -2.37
CA ARG A 47 0.94 27.24 -2.69
C ARG A 47 0.99 26.33 -1.46
N THR A 48 -0.08 25.60 -1.22
CA THR A 48 -0.12 24.52 -0.21
C THR A 48 -0.35 23.19 -0.88
N VAL A 49 0.42 22.19 -0.48
CA VAL A 49 0.19 20.78 -0.80
C VAL A 49 -0.48 20.14 0.42
N MET A 50 -1.58 19.43 0.19
CA MET A 50 -2.22 18.63 1.23
C MET A 50 -2.16 17.18 0.84
N THR A 51 -1.92 16.29 1.79
CA THR A 51 -1.88 14.83 1.57
C THR A 51 -2.93 14.17 2.44
N PHE A 52 -3.86 13.43 1.84
CA PHE A 52 -4.85 12.66 2.59
C PHE A 52 -5.13 11.32 1.92
N VAL A 53 -5.56 10.37 2.73
CA VAL A 53 -5.76 8.97 2.34
C VAL A 53 -7.05 8.42 2.93
N GLY A 54 -7.55 7.35 2.33
CA GLY A 54 -8.73 6.63 2.83
C GLY A 54 -9.30 5.68 1.77
N GLU A 55 -10.53 5.25 2.02
CA GLU A 55 -11.27 4.47 1.02
C GLU A 55 -11.51 5.28 -0.25
N PRO A 56 -11.44 4.66 -1.44
CA PRO A 56 -11.48 5.37 -2.73
C PRO A 56 -12.61 6.38 -2.88
N GLU A 57 -13.84 5.96 -2.61
CA GLU A 57 -15.03 6.81 -2.78
C GLU A 57 -15.07 7.98 -1.77
N ARG A 58 -14.54 7.75 -0.57
CA ARG A 58 -14.44 8.79 0.48
C ARG A 58 -13.36 9.82 0.16
N VAL A 59 -12.22 9.37 -0.36
CA VAL A 59 -11.14 10.26 -0.81
C VAL A 59 -11.60 11.12 -1.99
N VAL A 60 -12.34 10.55 -2.95
CA VAL A 60 -12.93 11.32 -4.06
C VAL A 60 -13.90 12.38 -3.55
N GLU A 61 -14.75 12.07 -2.56
CA GLU A 61 -15.65 13.03 -1.95
C GLU A 61 -14.88 14.14 -1.20
N ALA A 62 -13.86 13.78 -0.42
CA ALA A 62 -13.01 14.76 0.27
C ALA A 62 -12.28 15.69 -0.71
N ALA A 63 -11.79 15.15 -1.81
CA ALA A 63 -11.17 15.92 -2.89
C ALA A 63 -12.15 16.92 -3.50
N PHE A 64 -13.38 16.50 -3.78
CA PHE A 64 -14.44 17.39 -4.29
C PHE A 64 -14.76 18.52 -3.31
N GLN A 65 -14.94 18.21 -2.02
CA GLN A 65 -15.24 19.22 -0.99
C GLN A 65 -14.07 20.21 -0.82
N ALA A 66 -12.83 19.75 -0.92
CA ALA A 66 -11.64 20.61 -0.88
C ALA A 66 -11.58 21.56 -2.08
N VAL A 67 -11.84 21.06 -3.31
CA VAL A 67 -11.93 21.91 -4.52
C VAL A 67 -13.01 22.94 -4.39
N LYS A 68 -14.21 22.58 -3.91
CA LYS A 68 -15.32 23.50 -3.66
C LYS A 68 -14.91 24.59 -2.68
N SER A 69 -14.31 24.23 -1.57
CA SER A 69 -13.84 25.20 -0.56
C SER A 69 -12.75 26.14 -1.12
N ALA A 70 -11.81 25.60 -1.88
CA ALA A 70 -10.76 26.39 -2.52
C ALA A 70 -11.35 27.40 -3.52
N ALA A 71 -12.33 27.01 -4.33
CA ALA A 71 -13.01 27.88 -5.29
C ALA A 71 -13.79 29.01 -4.60
N GLU A 72 -14.31 28.77 -3.40
CA GLU A 72 -15.01 29.79 -2.61
C GLU A 72 -14.06 30.78 -1.93
N LEU A 73 -12.86 30.34 -1.52
CA LEU A 73 -11.95 31.11 -0.66
C LEU A 73 -10.79 31.77 -1.41
N ILE A 74 -10.34 31.19 -2.53
CA ILE A 74 -9.17 31.66 -3.29
C ILE A 74 -9.63 32.44 -4.50
N ASP A 75 -9.04 33.62 -4.69
CA ASP A 75 -9.29 34.48 -5.86
C ASP A 75 -8.02 34.58 -6.71
N MET A 76 -8.00 33.85 -7.82
CA MET A 76 -6.84 33.80 -8.73
C MET A 76 -6.50 35.12 -9.40
N ARG A 77 -7.42 36.08 -9.47
CA ARG A 77 -7.18 37.42 -10.04
C ARG A 77 -6.16 38.22 -9.23
N HIS A 78 -6.00 37.88 -7.95
CA HIS A 78 -5.08 38.51 -7.01
C HIS A 78 -3.88 37.63 -6.63
N HIS A 79 -3.88 36.37 -7.06
CA HIS A 79 -2.85 35.39 -6.71
C HIS A 79 -1.52 35.70 -7.43
N LYS A 80 -0.42 35.67 -6.63
CA LYS A 80 0.97 35.74 -7.13
C LYS A 80 1.82 34.74 -6.36
N GLY A 81 2.66 33.98 -7.06
CA GLY A 81 3.59 33.03 -6.50
C GLY A 81 4.60 32.56 -7.56
N ALA A 82 5.74 32.04 -7.13
CA ALA A 82 6.80 31.60 -8.04
C ALA A 82 6.51 30.22 -8.69
N HIS A 83 5.49 29.49 -8.22
CA HIS A 83 5.15 28.18 -8.75
C HIS A 83 4.12 28.29 -9.90
N PRO A 84 4.30 27.53 -11.01
CA PRO A 84 3.32 27.44 -12.08
C PRO A 84 1.94 26.97 -11.55
N ARG A 85 0.86 27.61 -11.98
CA ARG A 85 -0.50 27.27 -11.54
C ARG A 85 -1.54 27.54 -12.62
N LEU A 86 -2.67 26.84 -12.56
CA LEU A 86 -3.78 27.00 -13.51
C LEU A 86 -5.06 27.50 -12.83
N GLY A 87 -5.24 27.28 -11.54
CA GLY A 87 -6.42 27.72 -10.79
C GLY A 87 -6.27 27.62 -9.30
N ALA A 88 -7.33 27.92 -8.55
CA ALA A 88 -7.41 27.86 -7.10
C ALA A 88 -7.03 26.47 -6.56
N THR A 89 -7.54 25.42 -7.20
CA THR A 89 -6.98 24.07 -7.14
C THR A 89 -6.23 23.83 -8.43
N ASP A 90 -4.90 23.83 -8.36
CA ASP A 90 -4.06 23.70 -9.54
C ASP A 90 -4.04 22.25 -10.05
N VAL A 91 -3.62 21.30 -9.21
CA VAL A 91 -3.55 19.88 -9.58
C VAL A 91 -4.12 19.00 -8.48
N LEU A 92 -4.82 17.94 -8.90
CA LEU A 92 -5.56 17.02 -8.04
C LEU A 92 -5.30 15.57 -8.49
N PRO A 93 -4.18 14.94 -8.05
CA PRO A 93 -3.86 13.57 -8.38
C PRO A 93 -4.50 12.58 -7.43
N LEU A 94 -5.03 11.48 -7.95
CA LEU A 94 -5.36 10.26 -7.21
C LEU A 94 -4.24 9.23 -7.39
N ILE A 95 -3.86 8.55 -6.33
CA ILE A 95 -2.68 7.69 -6.26
C ILE A 95 -3.07 6.36 -5.62
N PRO A 96 -2.87 5.21 -6.27
CA PRO A 96 -3.15 3.90 -5.68
C PRO A 96 -2.14 3.58 -4.58
N ILE A 97 -2.61 3.14 -3.40
CA ILE A 97 -1.76 2.72 -2.27
C ILE A 97 -1.89 1.22 -2.05
N SER A 98 -3.11 0.72 -1.84
CA SER A 98 -3.38 -0.70 -1.56
C SER A 98 -4.72 -1.13 -2.14
N GLY A 99 -4.80 -2.34 -2.68
CA GLY A 99 -6.04 -2.96 -3.17
C GLY A 99 -6.76 -2.20 -4.30
N VAL A 100 -6.09 -1.24 -4.97
CA VAL A 100 -6.61 -0.42 -6.08
C VAL A 100 -5.55 -0.33 -7.17
N THR A 101 -5.97 -0.39 -8.42
CA THR A 101 -5.05 -0.23 -9.56
C THR A 101 -4.97 1.22 -10.03
N LEU A 102 -3.93 1.54 -10.80
CA LEU A 102 -3.78 2.87 -11.41
C LEU A 102 -4.90 3.17 -12.40
N GLU A 103 -5.38 2.16 -13.13
CA GLU A 103 -6.50 2.26 -14.06
C GLU A 103 -7.82 2.59 -13.34
N GLU A 104 -8.07 1.97 -12.17
CA GLU A 104 -9.22 2.32 -11.34
C GLU A 104 -9.13 3.76 -10.84
N CYS A 105 -7.94 4.22 -10.39
CA CYS A 105 -7.71 5.60 -10.02
C CYS A 105 -7.93 6.56 -11.20
N ALA A 106 -7.51 6.19 -12.40
CA ALA A 106 -7.72 7.00 -13.61
C ALA A 106 -9.21 7.21 -13.92
N LEU A 107 -10.02 6.14 -13.83
CA LEU A 107 -11.47 6.24 -14.03
C LEU A 107 -12.15 7.09 -12.92
N MET A 108 -11.70 6.98 -11.68
CA MET A 108 -12.20 7.84 -10.58
C MET A 108 -11.82 9.30 -10.81
N ALA A 109 -10.59 9.57 -11.25
CA ALA A 109 -10.14 10.93 -11.57
C ALA A 109 -10.93 11.58 -12.70
N GLN A 110 -11.26 10.82 -13.76
CA GLN A 110 -12.11 11.31 -14.86
C GLN A 110 -13.52 11.64 -14.36
N ARG A 111 -14.16 10.78 -13.58
CA ARG A 111 -15.48 11.06 -12.98
C ARG A 111 -15.45 12.26 -12.03
N LEU A 112 -14.37 12.41 -11.25
CA LEU A 112 -14.19 13.58 -10.38
C LEU A 112 -14.01 14.85 -11.20
N ALA A 113 -13.25 14.83 -12.30
CA ALA A 113 -13.08 15.97 -13.20
C ALA A 113 -14.40 16.42 -13.82
N GLU A 114 -15.21 15.48 -14.31
CA GLU A 114 -16.55 15.75 -14.84
C GLU A 114 -17.47 16.36 -13.77
N ARG A 115 -17.51 15.78 -12.58
CA ARG A 115 -18.31 16.27 -11.45
C ARG A 115 -17.91 17.70 -11.02
N ILE A 116 -16.61 18.01 -10.97
CA ILE A 116 -16.11 19.37 -10.67
C ILE A 116 -16.61 20.35 -11.73
N ALA A 117 -16.55 19.98 -12.99
CA ALA A 117 -17.00 20.80 -14.08
C ALA A 117 -18.50 21.07 -14.03
N ASP A 118 -19.30 20.05 -13.78
CA ASP A 118 -20.77 20.12 -13.79
C ASP A 118 -21.34 20.81 -12.56
N GLU A 119 -20.84 20.48 -11.35
CA GLU A 119 -21.41 21.01 -10.10
C GLU A 119 -20.80 22.33 -9.67
N LEU A 120 -19.50 22.58 -9.97
CA LEU A 120 -18.80 23.80 -9.56
C LEU A 120 -18.56 24.78 -10.69
N ASN A 121 -18.89 24.44 -11.93
CA ASN A 121 -18.63 25.23 -13.14
C ASN A 121 -17.15 25.60 -13.33
N ILE A 122 -16.22 24.73 -12.91
CA ILE A 122 -14.78 24.90 -13.05
C ILE A 122 -14.28 24.07 -14.24
N PRO A 123 -13.64 24.66 -15.26
CA PRO A 123 -13.05 23.90 -16.36
C PRO A 123 -11.99 22.91 -15.85
N THR A 124 -12.03 21.65 -16.33
CA THR A 124 -11.10 20.60 -15.87
C THR A 124 -10.35 19.95 -17.03
N TYR A 125 -9.08 19.62 -16.75
CA TYR A 125 -8.19 18.89 -17.64
C TYR A 125 -7.80 17.57 -16.99
N CYS A 126 -7.83 16.46 -17.74
CA CYS A 126 -7.33 15.18 -17.27
C CYS A 126 -5.85 15.00 -17.66
N TYR A 127 -5.02 14.47 -16.73
CA TYR A 127 -3.59 14.27 -16.99
C TYR A 127 -3.06 12.91 -16.50
N GLU A 128 -1.82 12.58 -16.90
CA GLU A 128 -1.13 11.31 -16.63
C GLU A 128 -1.98 10.10 -17.06
N ALA A 129 -2.20 9.12 -16.17
CA ALA A 129 -2.99 7.94 -16.48
C ALA A 129 -4.47 8.25 -16.78
N ALA A 130 -5.01 9.35 -16.25
CA ALA A 130 -6.38 9.79 -16.52
C ALA A 130 -6.52 10.60 -17.83
N ALA A 131 -5.42 10.93 -18.52
CA ALA A 131 -5.43 11.78 -19.71
C ALA A 131 -6.34 11.22 -20.82
N LEU A 132 -7.28 12.04 -21.30
CA LEU A 132 -8.15 11.71 -22.44
C LEU A 132 -7.49 11.98 -23.80
N LYS A 133 -6.42 12.78 -23.81
CA LYS A 133 -5.61 13.08 -24.98
C LYS A 133 -4.14 12.72 -24.71
N PRO A 134 -3.44 12.05 -25.64
CA PRO A 134 -2.06 11.58 -25.41
C PRO A 134 -1.07 12.67 -24.99
N GLU A 135 -1.18 13.88 -25.52
CA GLU A 135 -0.34 15.01 -25.20
C GLU A 135 -0.51 15.52 -23.76
N ARG A 136 -1.64 15.20 -23.10
CA ARG A 136 -1.94 15.58 -21.71
C ARG A 136 -1.37 14.64 -20.66
N LYS A 137 -0.72 13.58 -21.08
CA LYS A 137 0.05 12.73 -20.15
C LYS A 137 1.14 13.52 -19.41
N ASN A 138 1.67 14.58 -20.04
CA ASN A 138 2.66 15.44 -19.40
C ASN A 138 2.00 16.67 -18.79
N LEU A 139 2.03 16.77 -17.46
CA LEU A 139 1.48 17.90 -16.70
C LEU A 139 2.02 19.26 -17.18
N ALA A 140 3.31 19.33 -17.58
CA ALA A 140 3.92 20.58 -18.05
C ALA A 140 3.26 21.09 -19.33
N VAL A 141 2.80 20.19 -20.22
CA VAL A 141 2.06 20.56 -21.46
C VAL A 141 0.68 21.10 -21.10
N VAL A 142 0.00 20.49 -20.13
CA VAL A 142 -1.31 20.97 -19.68
C VAL A 142 -1.20 22.36 -19.05
N ARG A 143 -0.13 22.62 -18.26
CA ARG A 143 0.13 23.92 -17.61
C ARG A 143 0.73 24.98 -18.52
N GLU A 144 1.09 24.68 -19.76
CA GLU A 144 1.76 25.64 -20.64
C GLU A 144 1.02 26.96 -20.71
N GLY A 145 1.74 28.08 -20.45
CA GLY A 145 1.20 29.43 -20.37
C GLY A 145 0.42 29.74 -19.09
N GLU A 146 0.26 28.81 -18.20
CA GLU A 146 -0.31 28.93 -16.85
C GLU A 146 -1.73 29.53 -16.82
N TYR A 147 -2.14 30.08 -15.68
CA TYR A 147 -3.43 30.75 -15.49
C TYR A 147 -3.67 31.90 -16.52
N GLU A 148 -2.64 32.63 -16.89
CA GLU A 148 -2.68 33.75 -17.81
C GLU A 148 -3.06 33.35 -19.24
N ALA A 149 -2.83 32.07 -19.60
CA ALA A 149 -3.20 31.55 -20.92
C ALA A 149 -4.65 31.04 -21.00
N LEU A 150 -5.40 30.97 -19.88
CA LEU A 150 -6.76 30.42 -19.86
C LEU A 150 -7.72 31.05 -20.86
N PRO A 151 -7.77 32.38 -21.06
CA PRO A 151 -8.67 32.98 -22.06
C PRO A 151 -8.42 32.42 -23.46
N LYS A 152 -7.15 32.19 -23.82
CA LYS A 152 -6.77 31.63 -25.10
C LYS A 152 -7.07 30.11 -25.14
N LYS A 153 -6.73 29.37 -24.08
CA LYS A 153 -6.95 27.91 -24.01
C LYS A 153 -8.43 27.56 -24.15
N LEU A 154 -9.32 28.33 -23.55
CA LEU A 154 -10.76 28.05 -23.59
C LEU A 154 -11.38 28.39 -24.96
N SER A 155 -10.76 29.26 -25.74
CA SER A 155 -11.23 29.63 -27.09
C SER A 155 -10.66 28.75 -28.21
N ASP A 156 -9.61 27.97 -27.93
CA ASP A 156 -8.93 27.10 -28.91
C ASP A 156 -9.33 25.63 -28.69
N PRO A 157 -10.02 24.97 -29.67
CA PRO A 157 -10.45 23.59 -29.55
C PRO A 157 -9.31 22.58 -29.26
N THR A 158 -8.07 22.91 -29.64
CA THR A 158 -6.91 22.01 -29.42
C THR A 158 -6.47 22.00 -27.97
N THR A 159 -6.60 23.14 -27.29
CA THR A 159 -6.22 23.32 -25.87
C THR A 159 -7.40 23.39 -24.92
N ALA A 160 -8.64 23.33 -25.42
CA ALA A 160 -9.86 23.36 -24.62
C ALA A 160 -9.88 22.26 -23.56
N PRO A 161 -10.47 22.51 -22.36
CA PRO A 161 -10.55 21.53 -21.28
C PRO A 161 -11.30 20.25 -21.70
N ASP A 162 -11.13 19.19 -20.94
CA ASP A 162 -11.83 17.93 -21.18
C ASP A 162 -13.30 18.01 -20.76
N PHE A 163 -13.58 18.75 -19.66
CA PHE A 163 -14.93 18.98 -19.17
C PHE A 163 -15.12 20.45 -18.80
N GLY A 164 -16.36 20.94 -18.85
CA GLY A 164 -16.72 22.31 -18.48
C GLY A 164 -16.18 23.39 -19.43
N CYS A 165 -16.01 23.07 -20.74
CA CYS A 165 -15.56 24.04 -21.71
C CYS A 165 -16.64 25.12 -21.94
N ARG A 166 -16.33 26.39 -21.58
CA ARG A 166 -17.19 27.54 -21.77
C ARG A 166 -16.35 28.80 -22.00
N PRO A 167 -16.94 29.89 -22.50
CA PRO A 167 -16.22 31.15 -22.65
C PRO A 167 -15.64 31.66 -21.34
N TYR A 168 -14.46 32.26 -21.42
CA TYR A 168 -13.80 32.87 -20.25
C TYR A 168 -14.65 34.01 -19.69
N ASP A 169 -14.99 33.94 -18.43
CA ASP A 169 -15.82 34.91 -17.71
C ASP A 169 -15.25 35.25 -16.31
N VAL A 170 -16.01 36.00 -15.54
CA VAL A 170 -15.61 36.47 -14.20
C VAL A 170 -15.44 35.33 -13.21
N ASP A 171 -16.21 34.24 -13.34
CA ASP A 171 -16.15 33.08 -12.44
C ASP A 171 -14.89 32.26 -12.73
N ILE A 172 -14.60 32.00 -14.01
CA ILE A 172 -13.35 31.34 -14.41
C ILE A 172 -12.13 32.23 -14.07
N ALA A 173 -12.25 33.54 -14.22
CA ALA A 173 -11.19 34.46 -13.78
C ALA A 173 -10.90 34.32 -12.28
N ARG A 174 -11.92 34.07 -11.45
CA ARG A 174 -11.77 33.90 -10.01
C ARG A 174 -11.20 32.55 -9.65
N THR A 175 -11.71 31.45 -10.21
CA THR A 175 -11.34 30.08 -9.83
C THR A 175 -10.18 29.52 -10.64
N GLY A 176 -10.00 29.99 -11.88
CA GLY A 176 -9.13 29.31 -12.85
C GLY A 176 -9.71 28.00 -13.35
N ALA A 177 -8.83 27.05 -13.69
CA ALA A 177 -9.15 25.70 -14.09
C ALA A 177 -8.37 24.69 -13.22
N THR A 178 -8.89 23.47 -13.10
CA THR A 178 -8.28 22.41 -12.28
C THR A 178 -7.77 21.28 -13.16
N ILE A 179 -6.58 20.75 -12.84
CA ILE A 179 -5.98 19.60 -13.52
C ILE A 179 -6.16 18.38 -12.62
N VAL A 180 -6.97 17.40 -13.06
CA VAL A 180 -7.29 16.19 -12.29
C VAL A 180 -6.61 14.98 -12.94
N GLY A 181 -6.04 14.08 -12.17
CA GLY A 181 -5.40 12.91 -12.77
C GLY A 181 -5.15 11.76 -11.83
N ALA A 182 -4.54 10.74 -12.38
CA ALA A 182 -4.04 9.61 -11.62
C ALA A 182 -2.59 9.34 -11.99
N ARG A 183 -1.76 9.05 -11.00
CA ARG A 183 -0.33 8.73 -11.17
C ARG A 183 0.12 7.71 -10.15
N ASP A 184 1.24 7.06 -10.42
CA ASP A 184 1.90 6.23 -9.44
C ASP A 184 2.44 7.02 -8.24
N PHE A 185 2.73 6.30 -7.16
CA PHE A 185 3.30 6.89 -5.97
C PHE A 185 4.71 7.43 -6.26
N LEU A 186 4.94 8.67 -5.84
CA LEU A 186 6.24 9.29 -5.92
C LEU A 186 6.94 9.22 -4.56
N ILE A 187 8.11 8.61 -4.51
CA ILE A 187 8.97 8.65 -3.31
C ILE A 187 10.03 9.73 -3.49
N ALA A 188 10.01 10.71 -2.58
CA ALA A 188 11.12 11.64 -2.42
C ALA A 188 12.12 11.07 -1.41
N VAL A 189 13.37 10.89 -1.84
CA VAL A 189 14.42 10.24 -1.04
C VAL A 189 15.75 10.96 -1.19
N ASN A 190 16.47 11.11 -0.09
CA ASN A 190 17.81 11.69 -0.06
C ASN A 190 18.81 10.61 0.37
N PHE A 191 19.90 10.43 -0.40
CA PHE A 191 20.98 9.53 -0.06
C PHE A 191 22.15 10.34 0.52
N ASN A 192 22.50 10.07 1.77
CA ASN A 192 23.53 10.77 2.54
C ASN A 192 24.92 10.37 2.06
N LEU A 193 25.79 11.33 1.81
CA LEU A 193 27.15 11.07 1.36
C LEU A 193 28.17 11.53 2.43
N ASN A 194 29.26 10.79 2.55
CA ASN A 194 30.41 11.17 3.40
C ASN A 194 31.24 12.33 2.81
N THR A 195 30.59 13.38 2.33
CA THR A 195 31.23 14.54 1.72
C THR A 195 30.43 15.82 1.98
N THR A 196 31.10 16.96 1.99
CA THR A 196 30.47 18.28 1.98
C THR A 196 30.36 18.88 0.58
N SER A 197 30.85 18.16 -0.45
CA SER A 197 30.96 18.68 -1.81
C SER A 197 29.68 18.46 -2.62
N THR A 198 28.87 19.50 -2.79
CA THR A 198 27.73 19.53 -3.71
C THR A 198 28.09 19.12 -5.13
N ARG A 199 29.29 19.50 -5.60
CA ARG A 199 29.80 19.09 -6.92
C ARG A 199 29.94 17.57 -7.03
N ARG A 200 30.42 16.90 -5.99
CA ARG A 200 30.54 15.43 -5.94
C ARG A 200 29.18 14.76 -5.90
N ALA A 201 28.27 15.27 -5.06
CA ALA A 201 26.88 14.78 -4.98
C ALA A 201 26.15 14.94 -6.33
N ASN A 202 26.28 16.09 -7.01
CA ASN A 202 25.74 16.29 -8.35
C ASN A 202 26.36 15.32 -9.39
N ALA A 203 27.63 14.99 -9.26
CA ALA A 203 28.26 14.04 -10.17
C ALA A 203 27.65 12.63 -10.03
N VAL A 204 27.32 12.18 -8.81
CA VAL A 204 26.58 10.93 -8.55
C VAL A 204 25.16 11.03 -9.08
N ALA A 205 24.43 12.10 -8.73
CA ALA A 205 23.04 12.32 -9.18
C ALA A 205 22.90 12.26 -10.72
N PHE A 206 23.86 12.85 -11.44
CA PHE A 206 23.85 12.89 -12.91
C PHE A 206 24.22 11.57 -13.57
N ASP A 207 24.91 10.68 -12.86
CA ASP A 207 25.18 9.34 -13.36
C ASP A 207 23.96 8.43 -13.28
N VAL A 208 23.11 8.65 -12.27
CA VAL A 208 21.98 7.74 -12.00
C VAL A 208 20.66 8.23 -12.56
N ARG A 209 20.35 9.55 -12.53
CA ARG A 209 19.07 10.09 -12.97
C ARG A 209 18.78 9.84 -14.45
N GLU A 210 17.53 9.65 -14.83
CA GLU A 210 17.12 9.33 -16.21
C GLU A 210 17.68 10.32 -17.26
N LYS A 211 17.57 11.62 -17.02
CA LYS A 211 18.12 12.66 -17.92
C LYS A 211 19.65 12.55 -18.11
N GLY A 212 20.33 11.98 -17.14
CA GLY A 212 21.79 11.83 -17.16
C GLY A 212 22.55 13.15 -17.14
N ARG A 213 23.62 13.20 -17.92
CA ARG A 213 24.53 14.34 -18.02
C ARG A 213 24.91 14.65 -19.47
N PRO A 214 25.41 15.87 -19.76
CA PRO A 214 26.05 16.15 -21.03
C PRO A 214 27.25 15.25 -21.25
N LEU A 215 27.37 14.65 -22.44
CA LEU A 215 28.53 13.88 -22.88
C LEU A 215 29.75 14.81 -22.96
N ARG A 216 30.89 14.33 -22.48
CA ARG A 216 32.14 15.11 -22.52
C ARG A 216 33.28 14.28 -23.14
N GLU A 217 34.18 14.97 -23.86
CA GLU A 217 35.39 14.37 -24.38
C GLU A 217 36.41 14.16 -23.26
N GLY A 218 37.02 12.99 -23.21
CA GLY A 218 38.01 12.64 -22.19
C GLY A 218 37.41 12.52 -20.80
N ASN A 219 37.67 13.48 -19.92
CA ASN A 219 37.18 13.41 -18.54
C ASN A 219 35.66 13.69 -18.46
N PRO A 220 34.85 12.77 -17.88
CA PRO A 220 33.39 12.88 -17.86
C PRO A 220 32.85 14.04 -17.00
N ILE A 221 33.70 14.67 -16.17
CA ILE A 221 33.30 15.79 -15.29
C ILE A 221 33.85 17.13 -15.81
N THR A 222 35.08 17.18 -16.28
CA THR A 222 35.80 18.41 -16.63
C THR A 222 36.08 18.58 -18.12
N GLY A 223 35.88 17.51 -18.91
CA GLY A 223 36.10 17.53 -20.36
C GLY A 223 35.14 18.47 -21.09
N LYS A 224 35.48 18.81 -22.35
CA LYS A 224 34.65 19.67 -23.21
C LYS A 224 33.33 18.98 -23.52
N ILE A 225 32.21 19.72 -23.44
CA ILE A 225 30.87 19.20 -23.76
C ILE A 225 30.79 18.94 -25.27
N VAL A 226 30.39 17.71 -25.61
CA VAL A 226 30.07 17.32 -27.00
C VAL A 226 28.71 17.94 -27.36
N LYS A 227 28.66 18.62 -28.50
CA LYS A 227 27.46 19.25 -29.04
C LYS A 227 27.02 18.56 -30.33
N ASP A 228 25.74 18.50 -30.57
CA ASP A 228 25.13 18.02 -31.81
C ASP A 228 25.26 19.05 -32.96
N SER A 229 24.66 18.73 -34.11
CA SER A 229 24.63 19.62 -35.30
C SER A 229 23.89 20.94 -35.07
N ASN A 230 23.05 20.99 -34.05
CA ASN A 230 22.25 22.16 -33.68
C ASN A 230 22.89 22.97 -32.53
N GLY A 231 24.10 22.59 -32.11
CA GLY A 231 24.83 23.24 -31.01
C GLY A 231 24.34 22.86 -29.62
N GLN A 232 23.42 21.90 -29.49
CA GLN A 232 22.86 21.43 -28.22
C GLN A 232 23.79 20.36 -27.62
N PRO A 233 23.90 20.28 -26.26
CA PRO A 233 24.65 19.24 -25.60
C PRO A 233 24.11 17.84 -25.93
N VAL A 234 24.96 16.92 -26.39
CA VAL A 234 24.61 15.50 -26.49
C VAL A 234 24.51 14.94 -25.09
N MET A 235 23.35 14.34 -24.74
CA MET A 235 23.12 13.78 -23.42
C MET A 235 23.52 12.30 -23.36
N LYS A 236 24.25 11.91 -22.31
CA LYS A 236 24.44 10.52 -21.91
C LYS A 236 23.40 10.22 -20.83
N PRO A 237 22.42 9.34 -21.07
CA PRO A 237 21.42 8.98 -20.05
C PRO A 237 22.09 8.39 -18.81
N GLY A 238 21.43 8.54 -17.66
CA GLY A 238 21.83 7.85 -16.44
C GLY A 238 21.38 6.38 -16.44
N THR A 239 21.72 5.69 -15.35
CA THR A 239 21.48 4.25 -15.23
C THR A 239 20.05 3.89 -14.83
N LEU A 240 19.32 4.82 -14.20
CA LEU A 240 17.95 4.62 -13.75
C LEU A 240 16.95 5.29 -14.67
N LYS A 241 15.72 4.74 -14.69
CA LYS A 241 14.54 5.29 -15.36
C LYS A 241 13.60 5.89 -14.34
N ALA A 242 12.59 6.63 -14.79
CA ALA A 242 11.55 7.20 -13.94
C ALA A 242 12.10 7.85 -12.65
N CYS A 243 13.22 8.56 -12.75
CA CYS A 243 13.78 9.27 -11.61
C CYS A 243 14.43 10.60 -12.00
N LYS A 244 14.31 11.57 -11.10
CA LYS A 244 14.98 12.87 -11.15
C LYS A 244 15.90 12.99 -9.95
N ALA A 245 17.12 13.51 -10.15
CA ALA A 245 18.06 13.68 -9.04
C ALA A 245 18.95 14.90 -9.22
N ILE A 246 19.30 15.50 -8.08
CA ILE A 246 20.30 16.58 -7.95
C ILE A 246 21.18 16.30 -6.72
N GLY A 247 22.35 16.92 -6.67
CA GLY A 247 23.16 16.96 -5.47
C GLY A 247 22.99 18.30 -4.76
N TRP A 248 22.85 18.30 -3.45
CA TRP A 248 22.78 19.51 -2.63
C TRP A 248 23.58 19.34 -1.33
N PHE A 249 23.74 20.41 -0.57
CA PHE A 249 24.33 20.41 0.76
C PHE A 249 23.26 20.80 1.78
N ILE A 250 23.22 20.11 2.88
CA ILE A 250 22.28 20.38 3.97
C ILE A 250 23.08 20.89 5.17
N ASP A 251 22.89 22.16 5.49
CA ASP A 251 23.59 22.83 6.61
C ASP A 251 23.29 22.16 7.96
N GLU A 252 22.02 21.74 8.17
CA GLU A 252 21.57 21.09 9.40
C GLU A 252 22.37 19.81 9.72
N TYR A 253 22.74 19.06 8.70
CA TYR A 253 23.44 17.78 8.84
C TYR A 253 24.96 17.88 8.54
N GLY A 254 25.39 19.01 7.96
CA GLY A 254 26.78 19.21 7.57
C GLY A 254 27.28 18.26 6.48
N ILE A 255 26.41 17.69 5.66
CA ILE A 255 26.72 16.73 4.61
C ILE A 255 26.07 17.10 3.28
N ALA A 256 26.64 16.59 2.19
CA ALA A 256 25.98 16.63 0.90
C ALA A 256 25.15 15.36 0.69
N GLN A 257 24.01 15.52 0.03
CA GLN A 257 23.07 14.46 -0.29
C GLN A 257 22.83 14.39 -1.80
N VAL A 258 22.48 13.20 -2.28
CA VAL A 258 21.79 13.03 -3.57
C VAL A 258 20.30 13.03 -3.29
N SER A 259 19.63 14.14 -3.60
CA SER A 259 18.17 14.25 -3.53
C SER A 259 17.56 13.67 -4.78
N MET A 260 16.64 12.74 -4.64
CA MET A 260 16.03 11.99 -5.73
C MET A 260 14.51 11.89 -5.56
N ASN A 261 13.79 12.06 -6.67
CA ASN A 261 12.39 11.72 -6.78
C ASN A 261 12.24 10.50 -7.67
N LEU A 262 11.77 9.40 -7.09
CA LEU A 262 11.33 8.21 -7.82
C LEU A 262 9.91 8.48 -8.29
N THR A 263 9.73 8.74 -9.57
CA THR A 263 8.43 9.17 -10.14
C THR A 263 7.54 7.99 -10.52
N ASP A 264 8.12 6.80 -10.58
CA ASP A 264 7.44 5.52 -10.78
C ASP A 264 8.24 4.42 -10.08
N ILE A 265 7.74 3.97 -8.94
CA ILE A 265 8.41 2.96 -8.10
C ILE A 265 8.28 1.53 -8.65
N SER A 266 7.40 1.31 -9.61
CA SER A 266 7.30 0.02 -10.33
C SER A 266 8.44 -0.13 -11.35
N VAL A 267 8.92 0.98 -11.90
CA VAL A 267 10.05 1.03 -12.84
C VAL A 267 11.40 1.08 -12.10
N THR A 268 11.48 1.94 -11.08
CA THR A 268 12.70 2.07 -10.26
C THR A 268 12.33 1.98 -8.77
N PRO A 269 12.32 0.77 -8.19
CA PRO A 269 12.13 0.55 -6.77
C PRO A 269 13.21 1.22 -5.90
N LEU A 270 12.85 1.56 -4.66
CA LEU A 270 13.75 2.25 -3.73
C LEU A 270 15.10 1.53 -3.53
N HIS A 271 15.09 0.21 -3.38
CA HIS A 271 16.32 -0.57 -3.17
C HIS A 271 17.21 -0.59 -4.40
N ILE A 272 16.67 -0.54 -5.62
CA ILE A 272 17.43 -0.44 -6.86
C ILE A 272 18.06 0.95 -6.97
N ALA A 273 17.32 2.01 -6.65
CA ALA A 273 17.86 3.36 -6.60
C ALA A 273 19.01 3.48 -5.59
N PHE A 274 18.86 2.89 -4.39
CA PHE A 274 19.88 2.86 -3.36
C PHE A 274 21.17 2.17 -3.84
N GLU A 275 21.08 0.96 -4.40
CA GLU A 275 22.22 0.21 -4.91
C GLU A 275 22.98 0.97 -6.02
N GLU A 276 22.24 1.58 -6.96
CA GLU A 276 22.85 2.36 -8.04
C GLU A 276 23.54 3.63 -7.53
N VAL A 277 22.93 4.33 -6.55
CA VAL A 277 23.59 5.48 -5.92
C VAL A 277 24.84 5.05 -5.16
N CYS A 278 24.80 3.93 -4.42
CA CYS A 278 25.95 3.35 -3.75
C CYS A 278 27.08 3.03 -4.74
N ARG A 279 26.76 2.37 -5.86
CA ARG A 279 27.72 2.05 -6.91
C ARG A 279 28.36 3.31 -7.52
N ALA A 280 27.52 4.27 -7.94
CA ALA A 280 28.01 5.52 -8.54
C ALA A 280 28.83 6.38 -7.56
N ALA A 281 28.50 6.34 -6.26
CA ALA A 281 29.27 7.00 -5.21
C ALA A 281 30.64 6.31 -5.04
N ALA A 282 30.68 4.97 -4.95
CA ALA A 282 31.92 4.20 -4.77
C ALA A 282 32.91 4.41 -5.92
N GLU A 283 32.42 4.47 -7.17
CA GLU A 283 33.25 4.79 -8.35
C GLU A 283 33.93 6.17 -8.27
N ARG A 284 33.43 7.04 -7.38
CA ARG A 284 33.94 8.39 -7.15
C ARG A 284 34.68 8.55 -5.83
N GLY A 285 34.96 7.44 -5.14
CA GLY A 285 35.61 7.43 -3.82
C GLY A 285 34.73 7.97 -2.70
N LEU A 286 33.39 7.95 -2.90
CA LEU A 286 32.40 8.35 -1.92
C LEU A 286 31.69 7.11 -1.34
N ARG A 287 31.04 7.32 -0.18
CA ARG A 287 30.21 6.31 0.46
C ARG A 287 28.83 6.90 0.77
N VAL A 288 27.80 6.14 0.50
CA VAL A 288 26.47 6.40 1.05
C VAL A 288 26.48 5.95 2.50
N THR A 289 26.17 6.84 3.44
CA THR A 289 26.13 6.56 4.88
C THR A 289 24.76 6.11 5.32
N GLY A 290 23.72 6.63 4.69
CA GLY A 290 22.32 6.32 4.98
C GLY A 290 21.37 6.97 4.00
N THR A 291 20.08 6.87 4.32
CA THR A 291 18.98 7.34 3.46
C THR A 291 17.94 8.06 4.31
N GLU A 292 17.36 9.13 3.77
CA GLU A 292 16.27 9.87 4.37
C GLU A 292 15.04 9.81 3.45
N ILE A 293 13.92 9.31 3.94
CA ILE A 293 12.62 9.40 3.25
C ILE A 293 11.99 10.76 3.57
N VAL A 294 11.73 11.55 2.55
CA VAL A 294 11.04 12.83 2.66
C VAL A 294 9.54 12.60 2.51
N GLY A 295 8.77 12.96 3.53
CA GLY A 295 7.34 12.67 3.59
C GLY A 295 7.04 11.21 3.95
N LEU A 296 6.05 10.63 3.27
CA LEU A 296 5.48 9.31 3.56
C LEU A 296 5.91 8.27 2.51
N ILE A 297 5.79 6.99 2.88
CA ILE A 297 6.15 5.87 2.01
C ILE A 297 5.08 4.76 2.10
N PRO A 298 4.68 4.13 0.98
CA PRO A 298 3.81 2.98 1.03
C PRO A 298 4.55 1.75 1.59
N LYS A 299 3.87 0.96 2.42
CA LYS A 299 4.40 -0.26 3.06
C LYS A 299 5.05 -1.21 2.05
N LYS A 300 4.44 -1.36 0.89
CA LYS A 300 4.93 -2.20 -0.21
C LYS A 300 6.37 -1.88 -0.59
N ALA A 301 6.76 -0.61 -0.68
CA ALA A 301 8.11 -0.21 -1.09
C ALA A 301 9.19 -0.68 -0.07
N LEU A 302 8.89 -0.66 1.22
CA LEU A 302 9.78 -1.16 2.27
C LEU A 302 9.80 -2.68 2.33
N LEU A 303 8.65 -3.34 2.13
CA LEU A 303 8.59 -4.81 2.05
C LEU A 303 9.41 -5.34 0.86
N GLU A 304 9.29 -4.73 -0.31
CA GLU A 304 10.09 -5.09 -1.48
C GLU A 304 11.59 -4.88 -1.22
N ALA A 305 11.97 -3.77 -0.61
CA ALA A 305 13.37 -3.51 -0.23
C ALA A 305 13.90 -4.54 0.79
N GLY A 306 13.13 -4.83 1.84
CA GLY A 306 13.52 -5.83 2.85
C GLY A 306 13.69 -7.23 2.25
N LYS A 307 12.74 -7.67 1.43
CA LYS A 307 12.83 -8.95 0.70
C LYS A 307 14.03 -9.00 -0.23
N TYR A 308 14.33 -7.91 -0.94
CA TYR A 308 15.52 -7.81 -1.80
C TYR A 308 16.81 -8.04 -1.01
N PHE A 309 16.98 -7.37 0.13
CA PHE A 309 18.18 -7.52 0.94
C PHE A 309 18.26 -8.89 1.65
N LEU A 310 17.15 -9.46 2.08
CA LEU A 310 17.10 -10.83 2.61
C LEU A 310 17.53 -11.84 1.53
N LYS A 311 17.00 -11.71 0.31
CA LYS A 311 17.38 -12.57 -0.82
C LYS A 311 18.89 -12.48 -1.14
N LYS A 312 19.45 -11.26 -1.13
CA LYS A 312 20.89 -11.04 -1.30
C LYS A 312 21.75 -11.73 -0.23
N GLN A 313 21.18 -11.91 0.97
CA GLN A 313 21.84 -12.59 2.09
C GLN A 313 21.55 -14.10 2.11
N HIS A 314 20.86 -14.64 1.12
CA HIS A 314 20.36 -16.03 1.07
C HIS A 314 19.55 -16.39 2.34
N ARG A 315 18.72 -15.46 2.81
CA ARG A 315 17.86 -15.65 3.98
C ARG A 315 16.41 -15.86 3.55
N SER A 316 15.66 -16.63 4.38
CA SER A 316 14.24 -16.84 4.18
C SER A 316 13.46 -15.52 4.07
N LEU A 317 12.50 -15.47 3.16
CA LEU A 317 11.57 -14.36 2.96
C LEU A 317 10.24 -14.55 3.72
N GLY A 318 9.99 -15.75 4.28
CA GLY A 318 8.80 -16.08 5.06
C GLY A 318 8.87 -15.53 6.49
N LEU A 319 9.08 -14.24 6.62
CA LEU A 319 9.15 -13.50 7.89
C LEU A 319 7.95 -12.56 7.99
N SER A 320 7.66 -12.09 9.21
CA SER A 320 6.62 -11.08 9.41
C SER A 320 6.97 -9.76 8.70
N ASP A 321 5.97 -9.01 8.29
CA ASP A 321 6.13 -7.68 7.69
C ASP A 321 7.01 -6.78 8.56
N LYS A 322 6.81 -6.81 9.88
CA LYS A 322 7.60 -6.05 10.84
C LYS A 322 9.09 -6.36 10.76
N GLU A 323 9.45 -7.64 10.65
CA GLU A 323 10.85 -8.06 10.54
C GLU A 323 11.43 -7.69 9.17
N ILE A 324 10.67 -7.85 8.09
CA ILE A 324 11.08 -7.45 6.73
C ILE A 324 11.33 -5.94 6.66
N ILE A 325 10.44 -5.13 7.23
CA ILE A 325 10.60 -3.67 7.32
C ILE A 325 11.84 -3.31 8.16
N ARG A 326 12.06 -4.01 9.27
CA ARG A 326 13.28 -3.80 10.09
C ARG A 326 14.56 -4.05 9.28
N ILE A 327 14.58 -5.08 8.44
CA ILE A 327 15.71 -5.36 7.54
C ILE A 327 15.85 -4.26 6.48
N ALA A 328 14.75 -3.75 5.93
CA ALA A 328 14.77 -2.63 4.99
C ALA A 328 15.37 -1.37 5.63
N ILE A 329 14.91 -0.99 6.83
CA ILE A 329 15.40 0.17 7.59
C ILE A 329 16.92 0.07 7.77
N LYS A 330 17.42 -1.08 8.24
CA LYS A 330 18.85 -1.27 8.49
C LYS A 330 19.68 -1.32 7.20
N SER A 331 19.17 -1.96 6.15
CA SER A 331 19.91 -2.11 4.89
C SER A 331 19.99 -0.80 4.10
N LEU A 332 18.95 0.01 4.14
CA LEU A 332 18.90 1.32 3.51
C LEU A 332 19.55 2.42 4.38
N GLY A 333 19.80 2.15 5.66
CA GLY A 333 20.31 3.14 6.61
C GLY A 333 19.33 4.28 6.87
N LEU A 334 18.04 3.97 7.04
CA LEU A 334 17.00 4.98 7.29
C LEU A 334 17.12 5.63 8.68
N ASP A 335 17.84 5.00 9.60
CA ASP A 335 18.13 5.51 10.96
C ASP A 335 19.40 6.39 11.02
N ASP A 336 20.05 6.73 9.89
CA ASP A 336 21.36 7.40 9.88
C ASP A 336 21.32 8.81 10.53
N LEU A 337 20.36 9.62 10.15
CA LEU A 337 20.24 10.99 10.65
C LEU A 337 19.22 11.13 11.78
N LYS A 338 18.12 10.41 11.70
CA LYS A 338 17.02 10.40 12.67
C LYS A 338 16.42 9.00 12.73
N GLU A 339 15.89 8.60 13.87
CA GLU A 339 15.15 7.34 14.01
C GLU A 339 13.98 7.28 13.02
N PHE A 340 13.92 6.20 12.24
CA PHE A 340 12.81 5.94 11.34
C PHE A 340 11.70 5.20 12.08
N LYS A 341 10.56 5.87 12.25
CA LYS A 341 9.40 5.31 12.94
C LYS A 341 8.35 4.88 11.91
N PRO A 342 8.12 3.57 11.74
CA PRO A 342 7.14 3.04 10.79
C PRO A 342 5.75 3.66 10.96
N GLU A 343 5.28 3.82 12.18
CA GLU A 343 3.99 4.38 12.56
C GLU A 343 3.80 5.86 12.18
N GLU A 344 4.90 6.59 11.94
CA GLU A 344 4.88 8.00 11.53
C GLU A 344 5.17 8.18 10.02
N LYS A 345 5.70 7.14 9.34
CA LYS A 345 6.22 7.25 7.98
C LYS A 345 5.55 6.32 6.98
N ILE A 346 5.03 5.19 7.41
CA ILE A 346 4.35 4.23 6.53
C ILE A 346 2.86 4.56 6.49
N ILE A 347 2.35 4.83 5.29
CA ILE A 347 0.97 5.27 5.08
C ILE A 347 -0.01 4.29 5.71
N GLU A 348 0.13 2.99 5.44
CA GLU A 348 -0.76 1.95 5.94
C GLU A 348 -0.71 1.82 7.48
N GLU A 349 0.46 2.02 8.09
CA GLU A 349 0.59 2.01 9.56
C GLU A 349 -0.05 3.26 10.20
N ILE A 350 0.07 4.42 9.55
CA ILE A 350 -0.55 5.66 10.03
C ILE A 350 -2.07 5.56 10.03
N ILE A 351 -2.65 4.94 9.00
CA ILE A 351 -4.11 4.82 8.85
C ILE A 351 -4.70 3.60 9.53
N ALA A 352 -3.87 2.65 9.95
CA ALA A 352 -4.33 1.50 10.71
C ALA A 352 -5.16 1.96 11.92
N ASP A 353 -6.31 1.35 12.09
CA ASP A 353 -7.14 1.62 13.26
C ASP A 353 -6.56 0.86 14.46
N HIS A 354 -5.76 1.56 15.25
CA HIS A 354 -5.22 1.03 16.52
C HIS A 354 -6.22 1.11 17.68
N SER A 355 -7.51 1.28 17.41
CA SER A 355 -8.55 1.38 18.46
C SER A 355 -8.69 0.10 19.31
N GLY A 356 -7.91 -0.93 19.02
CA GLY A 356 -7.66 -2.07 19.91
C GLY A 356 -8.88 -3.00 20.10
N ARG A 357 -9.76 -3.07 19.12
CA ARG A 357 -10.96 -3.92 19.16
C ARG A 357 -10.85 -5.22 18.35
N ASN A 358 -9.76 -5.42 17.59
CA ASN A 358 -9.56 -6.68 16.89
C ASN A 358 -9.14 -7.77 17.88
N LEU A 359 -9.72 -8.94 17.74
CA LEU A 359 -9.37 -10.11 18.58
C LEU A 359 -7.92 -10.51 18.42
N ILE A 360 -7.38 -10.40 17.20
CA ILE A 360 -5.99 -10.76 16.89
C ILE A 360 -4.94 -9.83 17.52
N ASP A 361 -5.33 -8.61 17.92
CA ASP A 361 -4.43 -7.64 18.57
C ASP A 361 -4.35 -7.86 20.09
N MET A 362 -5.17 -8.74 20.65
CA MET A 362 -5.17 -9.07 22.07
C MET A 362 -3.91 -9.85 22.45
N THR A 363 -3.47 -9.68 23.70
CA THR A 363 -2.49 -10.59 24.27
C THR A 363 -3.07 -12.01 24.36
N CYS A 364 -2.23 -13.04 24.32
CA CYS A 364 -2.69 -14.43 24.49
C CYS A 364 -3.58 -14.61 25.75
N ARG A 365 -3.24 -13.92 26.83
CA ARG A 365 -4.04 -13.92 28.07
C ARG A 365 -5.38 -13.22 27.85
N GLY A 366 -5.38 -12.01 27.29
CA GLY A 366 -6.61 -11.25 27.03
C GLY A 366 -7.56 -11.98 26.09
N PHE A 367 -7.04 -12.60 25.04
CA PHE A 367 -7.85 -13.42 24.13
C PHE A 367 -8.51 -14.62 24.83
N ALA A 368 -7.77 -15.30 25.72
CA ALA A 368 -8.33 -16.41 26.50
C ALA A 368 -9.37 -15.94 27.54
N GLU A 369 -9.14 -14.80 28.19
CA GLU A 369 -10.07 -14.20 29.16
C GLU A 369 -11.35 -13.74 28.46
N GLU A 370 -11.24 -13.08 27.28
CA GLU A 370 -12.40 -12.68 26.50
C GLU A 370 -13.21 -13.90 26.01
N THR A 371 -12.53 -14.96 25.55
CA THR A 371 -13.18 -16.22 25.17
C THR A 371 -13.94 -16.87 26.33
N ALA A 372 -13.47 -16.71 27.56
CA ALA A 372 -14.09 -17.26 28.77
C ALA A 372 -15.22 -16.38 29.33
N SER A 373 -15.43 -15.18 28.78
CA SER A 373 -16.42 -14.23 29.26
C SER A 373 -17.85 -14.56 28.74
N GLU A 374 -18.82 -13.72 29.08
CA GLU A 374 -20.17 -13.75 28.52
C GLU A 374 -20.27 -13.07 27.13
N SER A 375 -19.16 -12.59 26.58
CA SER A 375 -19.09 -12.01 25.25
C SER A 375 -19.46 -13.05 24.18
N PRO A 376 -20.26 -12.67 23.17
CA PRO A 376 -20.61 -13.59 22.09
C PRO A 376 -19.44 -13.86 21.12
N ALA A 377 -18.36 -13.11 21.22
CA ALA A 377 -17.10 -13.27 20.46
C ALA A 377 -15.89 -13.00 21.38
N PRO A 378 -14.78 -13.77 21.22
CA PRO A 378 -14.55 -14.82 20.20
C PRO A 378 -15.33 -16.10 20.47
N GLY A 379 -15.95 -16.62 19.42
CA GLY A 379 -16.64 -17.92 19.45
C GLY A 379 -15.82 -19.06 18.85
N GLY A 380 -16.47 -20.22 18.65
CA GLY A 380 -15.83 -21.42 18.08
C GLY A 380 -15.26 -21.21 16.68
N GLY A 381 -15.80 -20.30 15.87
CA GLY A 381 -15.29 -19.98 14.53
C GLY A 381 -13.98 -19.20 14.61
N SER A 382 -13.93 -18.13 15.41
CA SER A 382 -12.70 -17.37 15.67
C SER A 382 -11.57 -18.25 16.25
N ILE A 383 -11.90 -19.13 17.23
CA ILE A 383 -10.94 -20.08 17.80
C ILE A 383 -10.43 -21.06 16.75
N SER A 384 -11.31 -21.56 15.88
CA SER A 384 -10.92 -22.46 14.79
C SER A 384 -9.95 -21.80 13.82
N ALA A 385 -10.20 -20.54 13.43
CA ALA A 385 -9.31 -19.77 12.58
C ALA A 385 -7.94 -19.56 13.24
N TYR A 386 -7.91 -19.22 14.53
CA TYR A 386 -6.67 -19.02 15.27
C TYR A 386 -5.85 -20.32 15.42
N MET A 387 -6.49 -21.46 15.69
CA MET A 387 -5.82 -22.78 15.68
C MET A 387 -5.18 -23.08 14.31
N GLY A 388 -5.89 -22.76 13.22
CA GLY A 388 -5.36 -22.93 11.88
C GLY A 388 -4.14 -22.04 11.62
N ALA A 389 -4.19 -20.78 12.08
CA ALA A 389 -3.09 -19.83 12.00
C ALA A 389 -1.85 -20.35 12.74
N LEU A 390 -2.01 -20.91 13.94
CA LEU A 390 -0.92 -21.52 14.70
C LEU A 390 -0.33 -22.75 13.99
N GLY A 391 -1.17 -23.58 13.35
CA GLY A 391 -0.72 -24.69 12.52
C GLY A 391 0.15 -24.25 11.34
N ALA A 392 -0.27 -23.21 10.61
CA ALA A 392 0.50 -22.63 9.52
C ALA A 392 1.78 -21.94 10.04
N ALA A 393 1.72 -21.28 11.20
CA ALA A 393 2.88 -20.67 11.85
C ALA A 393 3.97 -21.70 12.19
N LEU A 394 3.59 -22.88 12.67
CA LEU A 394 4.54 -23.97 12.97
C LEU A 394 5.18 -24.51 11.68
N ALA A 395 4.41 -24.69 10.60
CA ALA A 395 4.99 -25.05 9.30
C ALA A 395 6.02 -24.01 8.82
N THR A 396 5.68 -22.71 8.95
CA THR A 396 6.54 -21.59 8.62
C THR A 396 7.82 -21.58 9.46
N MET A 397 7.69 -21.81 10.76
CA MET A 397 8.82 -21.87 11.69
C MET A 397 9.78 -23.00 11.31
N VAL A 398 9.29 -24.21 11.06
CA VAL A 398 10.14 -25.35 10.67
C VAL A 398 10.86 -25.05 9.35
N ALA A 399 10.17 -24.43 8.39
CA ALA A 399 10.77 -24.02 7.11
C ALA A 399 11.86 -22.95 7.31
N ASN A 400 11.62 -21.93 8.11
CA ASN A 400 12.60 -20.89 8.43
C ASN A 400 13.86 -21.47 9.12
N LEU A 401 13.66 -22.37 10.09
CA LEU A 401 14.78 -23.06 10.76
C LEU A 401 15.55 -23.98 9.81
N SER A 402 14.88 -24.57 8.84
CA SER A 402 15.51 -25.42 7.81
C SER A 402 16.32 -24.58 6.82
N ALA A 403 15.83 -23.43 6.40
CA ALA A 403 16.51 -22.51 5.48
C ALA A 403 17.84 -21.97 6.05
N HIS A 404 18.00 -21.99 7.37
CA HIS A 404 19.19 -21.47 8.05
C HIS A 404 20.03 -22.57 8.74
N LYS A 405 19.72 -23.84 8.47
CA LYS A 405 20.46 -24.94 9.07
C LYS A 405 21.84 -25.05 8.43
N PRO A 406 22.94 -25.02 9.21
CA PRO A 406 24.28 -25.18 8.68
C PRO A 406 24.43 -26.45 7.84
N GLY A 407 25.04 -26.33 6.66
CA GLY A 407 25.20 -27.41 5.70
C GLY A 407 23.99 -27.67 4.79
N TRP A 408 22.95 -26.82 4.88
CA TRP A 408 21.78 -26.85 3.99
C TRP A 408 21.68 -25.57 3.14
N ASP A 409 22.79 -24.86 2.99
CA ASP A 409 22.85 -23.56 2.33
C ASP A 409 22.32 -23.58 0.88
N ASP A 410 22.46 -24.68 0.17
CA ASP A 410 21.95 -24.85 -1.20
C ASP A 410 20.41 -25.06 -1.25
N GLN A 411 19.77 -25.32 -0.13
CA GLN A 411 18.33 -25.60 -0.04
C GLN A 411 17.51 -24.42 0.52
N TRP A 412 18.16 -23.32 0.87
CA TRP A 412 17.51 -22.19 1.53
C TRP A 412 16.31 -21.65 0.75
N GLU A 413 16.40 -21.62 -0.59
CA GLU A 413 15.34 -21.10 -1.45
C GLU A 413 14.08 -21.97 -1.40
N THR A 414 14.25 -23.30 -1.40
CA THR A 414 13.13 -24.25 -1.26
C THR A 414 12.39 -24.05 0.05
N PHE A 415 13.12 -23.98 1.15
CA PHE A 415 12.51 -23.73 2.47
C PHE A 415 11.94 -22.33 2.60
N SER A 416 12.56 -21.31 2.00
CA SER A 416 12.01 -19.95 1.92
C SER A 416 10.64 -19.94 1.25
N GLN A 417 10.48 -20.64 0.13
CA GLN A 417 9.20 -20.72 -0.58
C GLN A 417 8.10 -21.38 0.27
N VAL A 418 8.46 -22.39 1.05
CA VAL A 418 7.52 -23.02 2.00
C VAL A 418 7.15 -22.05 3.11
N ALA A 419 8.13 -21.34 3.66
CA ALA A 419 7.90 -20.34 4.70
C ALA A 419 7.04 -19.18 4.23
N GLU A 420 7.25 -18.70 3.01
CA GLU A 420 6.41 -17.64 2.40
C GLU A 420 4.95 -18.10 2.24
N LYS A 421 4.73 -19.31 1.72
CA LYS A 421 3.38 -19.89 1.61
C LYS A 421 2.71 -20.05 2.98
N GLY A 422 3.45 -20.55 3.96
CA GLY A 422 2.95 -20.73 5.32
C GLY A 422 2.61 -19.41 5.99
N HIS A 423 3.41 -18.38 5.79
CA HIS A 423 3.13 -17.03 6.29
C HIS A 423 1.84 -16.46 5.68
N LEU A 424 1.63 -16.59 4.37
CA LEU A 424 0.39 -16.14 3.73
C LEU A 424 -0.85 -16.86 4.25
N ILE A 425 -0.76 -18.18 4.48
CA ILE A 425 -1.85 -18.98 5.08
C ILE A 425 -2.13 -18.51 6.51
N MET A 426 -1.10 -18.26 7.30
CA MET A 426 -1.21 -17.76 8.66
C MET A 426 -1.93 -16.40 8.69
N GLU A 427 -1.51 -15.43 7.87
CA GLU A 427 -2.12 -14.11 7.80
C GLU A 427 -3.59 -14.16 7.36
N GLU A 428 -3.92 -14.98 6.34
CA GLU A 428 -5.31 -15.20 5.92
C GLU A 428 -6.17 -15.75 7.07
N LEU A 429 -5.65 -16.66 7.88
CA LEU A 429 -6.36 -17.25 9.02
C LEU A 429 -6.48 -16.27 10.20
N LEU A 430 -5.47 -15.44 10.46
CA LEU A 430 -5.56 -14.38 11.46
C LEU A 430 -6.66 -13.36 11.10
N ASN A 431 -6.77 -12.97 9.84
CA ASN A 431 -7.87 -12.12 9.39
C ASN A 431 -9.25 -12.79 9.56
N LEU A 432 -9.33 -14.13 9.40
CA LEU A 432 -10.57 -14.88 9.57
C LEU A 432 -11.03 -14.96 11.04
N VAL A 433 -10.14 -14.72 12.01
CA VAL A 433 -10.51 -14.61 13.44
C VAL A 433 -11.50 -13.49 13.65
N ASP A 434 -11.20 -12.31 13.09
CA ASP A 434 -12.07 -11.13 13.21
C ASP A 434 -13.24 -11.17 12.23
N GLU A 435 -13.06 -11.74 11.02
CA GLU A 435 -14.12 -11.89 10.02
C GLU A 435 -15.28 -12.76 10.54
N ASP A 436 -15.01 -13.76 11.38
CA ASP A 436 -16.04 -14.59 12.05
C ASP A 436 -16.93 -13.72 12.97
N THR A 437 -16.30 -12.83 13.74
CA THR A 437 -17.03 -11.86 14.59
C THR A 437 -17.87 -10.89 13.76
N VAL A 438 -17.32 -10.37 12.65
CA VAL A 438 -18.07 -9.49 11.73
C VAL A 438 -19.28 -10.23 11.14
N ALA A 439 -19.12 -11.49 10.76
CA ALA A 439 -20.21 -12.30 10.23
C ALA A 439 -21.32 -12.54 11.26
N PHE A 440 -20.97 -12.77 12.52
CA PHE A 440 -21.92 -12.88 13.62
C PHE A 440 -22.67 -11.56 13.87
N ASN A 441 -21.96 -10.43 13.91
CA ASN A 441 -22.54 -9.11 14.14
C ASN A 441 -23.57 -8.75 13.06
N LYS A 442 -23.31 -9.11 11.78
CA LYS A 442 -24.31 -8.91 10.70
C LYS A 442 -25.62 -9.63 10.96
N ILE A 443 -25.59 -10.83 11.55
CA ILE A 443 -26.82 -11.54 11.95
C ILE A 443 -27.54 -10.77 13.07
N MET A 444 -26.80 -10.29 14.06
CA MET A 444 -27.35 -9.52 15.19
C MET A 444 -27.97 -8.20 14.73
N GLU A 445 -27.36 -7.50 13.78
CA GLU A 445 -27.92 -6.30 13.15
C GLU A 445 -29.28 -6.56 12.51
N VAL A 446 -29.43 -7.69 11.80
CA VAL A 446 -30.71 -8.06 11.19
C VAL A 446 -31.78 -8.34 12.26
N PHE A 447 -31.40 -8.88 13.43
CA PHE A 447 -32.36 -9.08 14.51
C PHE A 447 -32.92 -7.77 15.09
N SER A 448 -32.17 -6.66 14.99
CA SER A 448 -32.62 -5.33 15.41
C SER A 448 -33.48 -4.60 14.37
N MET A 449 -33.60 -5.11 13.14
CA MET A 449 -34.39 -4.49 12.08
C MET A 449 -35.91 -4.48 12.37
N PRO A 450 -36.65 -3.45 11.87
CA PRO A 450 -38.11 -3.38 11.97
C PRO A 450 -38.79 -4.65 11.41
N LYS A 451 -39.90 -5.04 12.03
CA LYS A 451 -40.69 -6.25 11.67
C LYS A 451 -42.19 -6.05 11.79
N SER A 452 -42.69 -4.81 11.73
CA SER A 452 -44.10 -4.48 11.97
C SER A 452 -44.98 -4.68 10.73
N THR A 453 -44.46 -4.30 9.53
CA THR A 453 -45.21 -4.42 8.28
C THR A 453 -44.84 -5.71 7.52
N PRO A 454 -45.66 -6.17 6.56
CA PRO A 454 -45.33 -7.30 5.69
C PRO A 454 -44.04 -7.08 4.89
N GLU A 455 -43.83 -5.88 4.35
CA GLU A 455 -42.59 -5.51 3.61
C GLU A 455 -41.34 -5.55 4.50
N GLU A 456 -41.46 -5.02 5.73
CA GLU A 456 -40.34 -5.07 6.70
C GLU A 456 -39.98 -6.51 7.05
N LYS A 457 -41.00 -7.38 7.24
CA LYS A 457 -40.78 -8.82 7.51
C LYS A 457 -40.07 -9.51 6.35
N GLU A 458 -40.49 -9.24 5.11
CA GLU A 458 -39.88 -9.82 3.91
C GLU A 458 -38.45 -9.35 3.75
N ASN A 459 -38.19 -8.05 3.84
CA ASN A 459 -36.84 -7.49 3.74
C ASN A 459 -35.92 -8.05 4.84
N ARG A 460 -36.41 -8.10 6.09
CA ARG A 460 -35.67 -8.69 7.22
C ARG A 460 -35.36 -10.17 6.98
N SER A 461 -36.31 -10.95 6.47
CA SER A 461 -36.11 -12.36 6.14
C SER A 461 -35.04 -12.53 5.07
N LYS A 462 -35.08 -11.73 4.00
CA LYS A 462 -34.08 -11.75 2.94
C LYS A 462 -32.68 -11.44 3.48
N LYS A 463 -32.55 -10.36 4.24
CA LYS A 463 -31.26 -9.96 4.84
C LYS A 463 -30.75 -10.99 5.85
N LEU A 464 -31.64 -11.66 6.58
CA LEU A 464 -31.24 -12.74 7.48
C LEU A 464 -30.63 -13.93 6.71
N GLN A 465 -31.22 -14.29 5.56
CA GLN A 465 -30.67 -15.35 4.72
C GLN A 465 -29.30 -14.98 4.12
N GLU A 466 -29.15 -13.72 3.68
CA GLU A 466 -27.86 -13.20 3.18
C GLU A 466 -26.79 -13.22 4.29
N ALA A 467 -27.11 -12.73 5.50
CA ALA A 467 -26.18 -12.76 6.64
C ALA A 467 -25.85 -14.18 7.09
N THR A 468 -26.85 -15.09 7.11
CA THR A 468 -26.65 -16.51 7.47
C THR A 468 -25.76 -17.22 6.43
N LEU A 469 -25.94 -16.94 5.15
CA LEU A 469 -25.08 -17.48 4.09
C LEU A 469 -23.63 -17.02 4.29
N TYR A 470 -23.43 -15.72 4.52
CA TYR A 470 -22.10 -15.18 4.80
C TYR A 470 -21.46 -15.83 6.04
N ALA A 471 -22.22 -15.93 7.14
CA ALA A 471 -21.76 -16.58 8.37
C ALA A 471 -21.47 -18.09 8.19
N THR A 472 -22.02 -18.74 7.13
CA THR A 472 -21.70 -20.12 6.77
C THR A 472 -20.45 -20.19 5.88
N GLN A 473 -20.23 -19.18 5.03
CA GLN A 473 -19.08 -19.12 4.11
C GLN A 473 -17.77 -18.82 4.84
N VAL A 474 -17.79 -18.01 5.89
CA VAL A 474 -16.57 -17.65 6.66
C VAL A 474 -15.91 -18.89 7.28
N PRO A 475 -16.58 -19.75 8.05
CA PRO A 475 -15.95 -20.97 8.58
C PRO A 475 -15.60 -21.96 7.46
N LEU A 476 -16.31 -22.00 6.33
CA LEU A 476 -15.90 -22.80 5.19
C LEU A 476 -14.58 -22.29 4.58
N LYS A 477 -14.38 -20.98 4.52
CA LYS A 477 -13.10 -20.38 4.11
C LYS A 477 -11.99 -20.74 5.10
N THR A 478 -12.27 -20.72 6.40
CA THR A 478 -11.34 -21.18 7.45
C THR A 478 -10.91 -22.64 7.21
N ILE A 479 -11.85 -23.53 6.87
CA ILE A 479 -11.54 -24.94 6.52
C ILE A 479 -10.59 -25.00 5.33
N LYS A 480 -10.94 -24.31 4.23
CA LYS A 480 -10.17 -24.32 2.97
C LYS A 480 -8.75 -23.80 3.19
N THR A 481 -8.61 -22.73 3.94
CA THR A 481 -7.31 -22.09 4.19
C THR A 481 -6.46 -22.93 5.15
N SER A 482 -7.04 -23.44 6.24
CA SER A 482 -6.34 -24.37 7.17
C SER A 482 -5.91 -25.65 6.47
N PHE A 483 -6.72 -26.16 5.52
CA PHE A 483 -6.40 -27.36 4.76
C PHE A 483 -5.13 -27.21 3.91
N LYS A 484 -4.85 -26.02 3.38
CA LYS A 484 -3.61 -25.73 2.62
C LYS A 484 -2.34 -25.97 3.47
N ALA A 485 -2.42 -25.80 4.79
CA ALA A 485 -1.27 -25.98 5.67
C ALA A 485 -0.77 -27.42 5.73
N PHE A 486 -1.61 -28.44 5.47
CA PHE A 486 -1.20 -29.84 5.53
C PHE A 486 -0.12 -30.22 4.53
N GLU A 487 -0.15 -29.64 3.32
CA GLU A 487 0.90 -29.85 2.32
C GLU A 487 2.26 -29.40 2.86
N LEU A 488 2.29 -28.22 3.47
CA LEU A 488 3.50 -27.64 4.04
C LEU A 488 3.98 -28.42 5.26
N LEU A 489 3.07 -28.78 6.16
CA LEU A 489 3.36 -29.55 7.36
C LEU A 489 3.93 -30.94 7.02
N ARG A 490 3.35 -31.62 6.01
CA ARG A 490 3.87 -32.90 5.53
C ARG A 490 5.28 -32.72 4.97
N MET A 491 5.50 -31.74 4.10
CA MET A 491 6.82 -31.47 3.54
C MET A 491 7.84 -31.18 4.66
N MET A 492 7.45 -30.41 5.67
CA MET A 492 8.33 -30.11 6.80
C MET A 492 8.57 -31.32 7.69
N ALA A 493 7.59 -32.20 7.88
CA ALA A 493 7.80 -33.49 8.56
C ALA A 493 8.75 -34.41 7.78
N GLU A 494 8.68 -34.42 6.43
CA GLU A 494 9.52 -35.28 5.58
C GLU A 494 10.93 -34.71 5.38
N THR A 495 11.09 -33.41 5.14
CA THR A 495 12.34 -32.82 4.66
C THR A 495 12.90 -31.70 5.54
N GLY A 496 12.12 -31.23 6.51
CA GLY A 496 12.52 -30.12 7.38
C GLY A 496 13.60 -30.52 8.41
N ASN A 497 14.04 -29.50 9.16
CA ASN A 497 15.02 -29.68 10.23
C ASN A 497 14.59 -30.77 11.20
N PRO A 498 15.34 -31.88 11.37
CA PRO A 498 14.98 -32.98 12.25
C PRO A 498 14.73 -32.57 13.71
N ASN A 499 15.42 -31.53 14.18
CA ASN A 499 15.24 -31.01 15.55
C ASN A 499 13.86 -30.34 15.77
N SER A 500 13.14 -30.03 14.69
CA SER A 500 11.83 -29.36 14.69
C SER A 500 10.73 -30.27 14.13
N VAL A 501 10.98 -31.58 14.00
CA VAL A 501 10.00 -32.50 13.41
C VAL A 501 8.72 -32.59 14.26
N SER A 502 8.83 -32.51 15.59
CA SER A 502 7.69 -32.49 16.51
C SER A 502 6.80 -31.28 16.30
N ASP A 503 7.38 -30.11 15.93
CA ASP A 503 6.62 -28.90 15.64
C ASP A 503 5.74 -29.08 14.40
N ALA A 504 6.20 -29.79 13.37
CA ALA A 504 5.39 -30.16 12.23
C ALA A 504 4.20 -31.06 12.63
N GLY A 505 4.41 -31.98 13.55
CA GLY A 505 3.35 -32.82 14.12
C GLY A 505 2.31 -32.02 14.89
N VAL A 506 2.75 -31.14 15.80
CA VAL A 506 1.86 -30.22 16.55
C VAL A 506 1.10 -29.30 15.60
N GLY A 507 1.76 -28.85 14.54
CA GLY A 507 1.11 -28.05 13.48
C GLY A 507 -0.03 -28.82 12.78
N ALA A 508 0.17 -30.13 12.50
CA ALA A 508 -0.86 -30.97 11.88
C ALA A 508 -2.07 -31.18 12.82
N LEU A 509 -1.83 -31.39 14.12
CA LEU A 509 -2.89 -31.44 15.13
C LEU A 509 -3.69 -30.16 15.22
N ALA A 510 -3.02 -29.01 15.21
CA ALA A 510 -3.65 -27.67 15.22
C ALA A 510 -4.50 -27.42 13.96
N ALA A 511 -3.94 -27.70 12.77
CA ALA A 511 -4.64 -27.56 11.50
C ALA A 511 -5.87 -28.48 11.41
N ARG A 512 -5.77 -29.73 11.88
CA ARG A 512 -6.92 -30.64 11.93
C ARG A 512 -7.98 -30.13 12.89
N SER A 513 -7.60 -29.64 14.08
CA SER A 513 -8.55 -29.09 15.05
C SER A 513 -9.28 -27.88 14.49
N ALA A 514 -8.57 -27.02 13.76
CA ALA A 514 -9.15 -25.88 13.03
C ALA A 514 -10.20 -26.32 12.01
N VAL A 515 -9.87 -27.30 11.16
CA VAL A 515 -10.79 -27.81 10.13
C VAL A 515 -12.04 -28.43 10.77
N ILE A 516 -11.90 -29.22 11.84
CA ILE A 516 -13.04 -29.85 12.51
C ILE A 516 -13.89 -28.82 13.26
N GLY A 517 -13.27 -27.87 13.97
CA GLY A 517 -13.99 -26.79 14.67
C GLY A 517 -14.79 -25.94 13.71
N ALA A 518 -14.17 -25.49 12.61
CA ALA A 518 -14.85 -24.72 11.59
C ALA A 518 -15.97 -25.52 10.86
N TYR A 519 -15.79 -26.84 10.65
CA TYR A 519 -16.82 -27.72 10.14
C TYR A 519 -18.09 -27.73 11.02
N LEU A 520 -17.94 -27.72 12.34
CA LEU A 520 -19.09 -27.64 13.25
C LEU A 520 -19.83 -26.31 13.07
N ASN A 521 -19.10 -25.21 12.85
CA ASN A 521 -19.70 -23.89 12.58
C ASN A 521 -20.41 -23.86 11.21
N VAL A 522 -19.85 -24.45 10.15
CA VAL A 522 -20.55 -24.60 8.87
C VAL A 522 -21.88 -25.33 9.06
N LYS A 523 -21.87 -26.44 9.80
CA LYS A 523 -23.10 -27.23 10.01
C LYS A 523 -24.18 -26.49 10.75
N ILE A 524 -23.85 -25.80 11.85
CA ILE A 524 -24.85 -25.08 12.66
C ILE A 524 -25.43 -23.90 11.87
N ASN A 525 -24.61 -23.16 11.14
CA ASN A 525 -25.05 -22.01 10.35
C ASN A 525 -25.88 -22.43 9.13
N ALA A 526 -25.46 -23.48 8.42
CA ALA A 526 -26.17 -24.02 7.25
C ALA A 526 -27.59 -24.52 7.61
N ALA A 527 -27.83 -24.95 8.84
CA ALA A 527 -29.17 -25.33 9.31
C ALA A 527 -30.16 -24.16 9.26
N GLY A 528 -29.69 -22.91 9.37
CA GLY A 528 -30.49 -21.69 9.29
C GLY A 528 -30.82 -21.22 7.86
N LEU A 529 -30.20 -21.82 6.81
CA LEU A 529 -30.47 -21.46 5.43
C LEU A 529 -31.75 -22.07 4.92
N SER A 530 -32.59 -21.28 4.26
CA SER A 530 -33.82 -21.75 3.60
C SER A 530 -33.55 -22.49 2.28
N ASP A 531 -32.50 -22.09 1.57
CA ASP A 531 -32.02 -22.75 0.34
C ASP A 531 -31.26 -24.04 0.71
N ARG A 532 -31.99 -25.15 0.77
CA ARG A 532 -31.47 -26.46 1.16
C ARG A 532 -30.40 -27.03 0.21
N PRO A 533 -30.52 -26.90 -1.13
CA PRO A 533 -29.45 -27.25 -2.05
C PRO A 533 -28.12 -26.56 -1.75
N ILE A 534 -28.12 -25.23 -1.55
CA ILE A 534 -26.92 -24.48 -1.19
C ILE A 534 -26.39 -24.93 0.17
N ALA A 535 -27.25 -25.03 1.17
CA ALA A 535 -26.86 -25.50 2.52
C ALA A 535 -26.18 -26.88 2.48
N GLN A 536 -26.75 -27.83 1.74
CA GLN A 536 -26.21 -29.19 1.60
C GLN A 536 -24.85 -29.16 0.88
N SER A 537 -24.73 -28.39 -0.22
CA SER A 537 -23.46 -28.27 -0.94
C SER A 537 -22.31 -27.76 -0.07
N LEU A 538 -22.56 -26.74 0.78
CA LEU A 538 -21.56 -26.19 1.71
C LEU A 538 -21.16 -27.23 2.77
N VAL A 539 -22.12 -27.98 3.30
CA VAL A 539 -21.86 -29.04 4.28
C VAL A 539 -21.11 -30.22 3.66
N ASP A 540 -21.43 -30.62 2.45
CA ASP A 540 -20.77 -31.72 1.74
C ASP A 540 -19.30 -31.37 1.44
N GLU A 541 -19.04 -30.13 0.99
CA GLU A 541 -17.68 -29.64 0.76
C GLU A 541 -16.87 -29.63 2.07
N ALA A 542 -17.44 -29.07 3.14
CA ALA A 542 -16.82 -29.06 4.47
C ALA A 542 -16.53 -30.48 4.99
N THR A 543 -17.48 -31.42 4.80
CA THR A 543 -17.33 -32.83 5.18
C THR A 543 -16.19 -33.52 4.43
N SER A 544 -16.12 -33.28 3.11
CA SER A 544 -15.02 -33.82 2.29
C SER A 544 -13.66 -33.37 2.77
N LEU A 545 -13.49 -32.07 3.04
CA LEU A 545 -12.22 -31.51 3.53
C LEU A 545 -11.89 -32.02 4.94
N LYS A 546 -12.87 -32.11 5.84
CA LYS A 546 -12.70 -32.69 7.17
C LYS A 546 -12.13 -34.10 7.09
N ASN A 547 -12.75 -34.99 6.29
CA ASN A 547 -12.31 -36.39 6.19
C ASN A 547 -10.89 -36.50 5.61
N LYS A 548 -10.52 -35.61 4.65
CA LYS A 548 -9.16 -35.56 4.11
C LYS A 548 -8.16 -35.05 5.15
N ALA A 549 -8.53 -34.03 5.94
CA ALA A 549 -7.67 -33.48 6.99
C ALA A 549 -7.35 -34.53 8.08
N GLU A 550 -8.37 -35.33 8.52
CA GLU A 550 -8.19 -36.40 9.48
C GLU A 550 -7.25 -37.50 8.97
N LYS A 551 -7.26 -37.77 7.66
CA LYS A 551 -6.33 -38.73 7.04
C LYS A 551 -4.91 -38.19 6.98
N LEU A 552 -4.74 -36.94 6.50
CA LEU A 552 -3.43 -36.29 6.35
C LEU A 552 -2.75 -36.11 7.70
N GLU A 553 -3.49 -35.71 8.73
CA GLU A 553 -2.94 -35.57 10.07
C GLU A 553 -2.32 -36.89 10.55
N LYS A 554 -3.03 -38.04 10.40
CA LYS A 554 -2.50 -39.35 10.78
C LYS A 554 -1.23 -39.71 10.00
N GLU A 555 -1.23 -39.50 8.67
CA GLU A 555 -0.05 -39.76 7.84
C GLU A 555 1.16 -38.91 8.30
N ILE A 556 0.92 -37.61 8.64
CA ILE A 556 1.99 -36.73 9.12
C ILE A 556 2.51 -37.20 10.49
N LEU A 557 1.62 -37.57 11.41
CA LEU A 557 2.03 -38.05 12.74
C LEU A 557 2.84 -39.35 12.64
N GLU A 558 2.47 -40.28 11.76
CA GLU A 558 3.25 -41.49 11.50
C GLU A 558 4.68 -41.16 11.03
N ILE A 559 4.83 -40.15 10.14
CA ILE A 559 6.16 -39.68 9.68
C ILE A 559 6.95 -39.11 10.88
N VAL A 560 6.29 -38.26 11.67
CA VAL A 560 6.91 -37.59 12.82
C VAL A 560 7.37 -38.60 13.87
N GLU A 561 6.50 -39.54 14.27
CA GLU A 561 6.81 -40.60 15.26
C GLU A 561 7.97 -41.45 14.76
N ASN A 562 7.92 -41.92 13.50
CA ASN A 562 9.01 -42.69 12.92
C ASN A 562 10.37 -41.97 12.96
N LYS A 563 10.38 -40.64 12.74
CA LYS A 563 11.62 -39.84 12.81
C LYS A 563 12.11 -39.61 14.24
N ILE A 564 11.19 -39.51 15.20
CA ILE A 564 11.54 -39.37 16.62
C ILE A 564 12.14 -40.66 17.13
N ASP A 565 11.54 -41.81 16.78
CA ASP A 565 11.97 -43.14 17.25
C ASP A 565 13.26 -43.61 16.55
N ASN A 566 13.49 -43.15 15.31
CA ASN A 566 14.66 -43.51 14.50
C ASN A 566 15.41 -42.26 14.04
N PRO A 567 16.03 -41.49 14.95
CA PRO A 567 16.75 -40.28 14.57
C PRO A 567 17.89 -40.60 13.61
N SER A 568 17.86 -40.05 12.40
CA SER A 568 18.97 -40.13 11.45
C SER A 568 20.21 -39.56 12.12
N LYS A 569 21.32 -40.33 12.20
CA LYS A 569 22.61 -39.91 12.78
C LYS A 569 23.23 -38.77 11.96
#